data_f1532f132ba48f633fafe70153eb340f
#
_entry.id   f1532f132ba48f633fafe70153eb340f
#
_cell.length_a   1.000
_cell.length_b   1.000
_cell.length_c   1.000
_cell.angle_alpha   90.00
_cell.angle_beta   90.00
_cell.angle_gamma   90.00
#
_symmetry.space_group_name_H-M   'P 1'
#
loop_
_entity.id
_entity.type
_entity.pdbx_description
1 polymer ?
#
loop_
_entity_poly.entity_id
_entity_poly.type
_entity_poly.pdbx_seq_one_letter_code
_entity_poly.pdbx_strand_id
1 'polypeptide(L)'
;EQEQTITFYKENYSQKLFNISIWKFIIQLGLDHIFQTGWFIFILGLFAASLSCCTFLQQFPILTRAQKYFFYRKKINYEKLDLNGQIRYTSNGNLITQLKIKKYIIYQQKNVFYAYKGLIGRIAPILVHISLLIILSGTLIASIGGFTSQELIPKTENFRTQNILN
;
A
#
# COMPACT_ATOMS: atom_id res chain seq x y z
N GLU A 1 20.25 2.50 -10.83
CA GLU A 1 20.42 2.15 -12.27
C GLU A 1 21.78 2.64 -12.70
N GLN A 2 22.67 1.75 -13.03
CA GLN A 2 23.94 2.09 -13.67
C GLN A 2 23.75 1.92 -15.17
N GLU A 3 23.78 3.00 -15.92
CA GLU A 3 23.79 2.98 -17.37
C GLU A 3 25.13 2.37 -17.82
N GLN A 4 25.14 1.05 -17.94
CA GLN A 4 26.32 0.31 -18.38
C GLN A 4 26.38 0.34 -19.91
N THR A 5 27.58 0.43 -20.46
CA THR A 5 27.81 0.40 -21.92
C THR A 5 27.30 -0.91 -22.54
N ILE A 6 26.78 -0.89 -23.75
CA ILE A 6 26.30 -2.08 -24.49
C ILE A 6 27.35 -3.18 -24.54
N THR A 7 28.62 -2.82 -24.60
CA THR A 7 29.77 -3.75 -24.54
C THR A 7 29.79 -4.57 -23.25
N PHE A 8 29.48 -3.97 -22.10
CA PHE A 8 29.40 -4.66 -20.82
C PHE A 8 28.34 -5.76 -20.82
N TYR A 9 27.12 -5.48 -21.36
CA TYR A 9 26.06 -6.49 -21.45
C TYR A 9 26.41 -7.60 -22.44
N LYS A 10 27.10 -7.29 -23.55
CA LYS A 10 27.53 -8.26 -24.54
C LYS A 10 28.60 -9.21 -24.00
N GLU A 11 29.50 -8.74 -23.18
CA GLU A 11 30.56 -9.55 -22.56
C GLU A 11 30.03 -10.42 -21.42
N ASN A 12 29.25 -9.85 -20.52
CA ASN A 12 28.78 -10.55 -19.33
C ASN A 12 27.55 -11.45 -19.57
N TYR A 13 26.70 -11.14 -20.56
CA TYR A 13 25.47 -11.87 -20.87
C TYR A 13 25.45 -12.45 -22.28
N SER A 14 26.58 -13.01 -22.72
CA SER A 14 26.73 -13.63 -24.04
C SER A 14 25.95 -14.93 -24.21
N GLN A 15 25.39 -15.49 -23.13
CA GLN A 15 24.63 -16.74 -23.15
C GLN A 15 23.37 -16.61 -24.00
N LYS A 16 23.05 -17.70 -24.73
CA LYS A 16 21.84 -17.82 -25.56
C LYS A 16 20.75 -18.56 -24.77
N LEU A 17 19.61 -17.95 -24.61
CA LEU A 17 18.39 -18.56 -24.08
C LEU A 17 17.38 -18.68 -25.26
N PHE A 18 16.89 -19.88 -25.57
CA PHE A 18 15.95 -20.11 -26.70
C PHE A 18 16.38 -19.45 -28.02
N ASN A 19 17.65 -19.57 -28.39
CA ASN A 19 18.25 -19.02 -29.60
C ASN A 19 18.33 -17.46 -29.68
N ILE A 20 17.98 -16.75 -28.62
CA ILE A 20 18.10 -15.30 -28.48
C ILE A 20 19.21 -14.98 -27.49
N SER A 21 20.10 -14.05 -27.85
CA SER A 21 21.16 -13.60 -26.94
C SER A 21 20.54 -12.80 -25.82
N ILE A 22 20.81 -13.15 -24.55
CA ILE A 22 20.22 -12.52 -23.35
C ILE A 22 20.47 -11.01 -23.32
N TRP A 23 21.66 -10.56 -23.73
CA TRP A 23 21.99 -9.14 -23.77
C TRP A 23 21.09 -8.32 -24.71
N LYS A 24 20.66 -8.90 -25.86
CA LYS A 24 19.72 -8.24 -26.76
C LYS A 24 18.35 -8.07 -26.13
N PHE A 25 17.89 -9.08 -25.40
CA PHE A 25 16.61 -9.04 -24.70
C PHE A 25 16.61 -7.98 -23.59
N ILE A 26 17.70 -7.86 -22.84
CA ILE A 26 17.87 -6.84 -21.77
C ILE A 26 17.76 -5.44 -22.37
N ILE A 27 18.48 -5.16 -23.46
CA ILE A 27 18.50 -3.83 -24.09
C ILE A 27 17.16 -3.54 -24.79
N GLN A 28 16.59 -4.52 -25.50
CA GLN A 28 15.34 -4.31 -26.24
C GLN A 28 14.15 -4.05 -25.32
N LEU A 29 14.11 -4.64 -24.12
CA LEU A 29 13.12 -4.38 -23.10
C LEU A 29 13.44 -3.12 -22.26
N GLY A 30 14.62 -2.55 -22.39
CA GLY A 30 15.04 -1.41 -21.60
C GLY A 30 15.26 -1.75 -20.13
N LEU A 31 15.68 -2.99 -19.82
CA LEU A 31 15.91 -3.43 -18.44
C LEU A 31 17.14 -2.77 -17.80
N ASP A 32 17.98 -2.14 -18.60
CA ASP A 32 19.12 -1.29 -18.16
C ASP A 32 18.63 0.04 -17.56
N HIS A 33 17.48 0.56 -18.02
CA HIS A 33 16.86 1.79 -17.53
C HIS A 33 15.34 1.60 -17.30
N ILE A 34 14.96 0.55 -16.60
CA ILE A 34 13.57 0.09 -16.45
C ILE A 34 12.62 1.18 -15.94
N PHE A 35 13.06 2.05 -15.03
CA PHE A 35 12.24 3.12 -14.44
C PHE A 35 11.91 4.24 -15.41
N GLN A 36 12.59 4.30 -16.58
CA GLN A 36 12.34 5.28 -17.63
C GLN A 36 11.57 4.67 -18.81
N THR A 37 11.39 3.33 -18.85
CA THR A 37 10.67 2.67 -19.94
C THR A 37 9.17 2.94 -19.88
N GLY A 38 8.57 3.28 -21.03
CA GLY A 38 7.15 3.61 -21.12
C GLY A 38 6.22 2.49 -20.67
N TRP A 39 6.55 1.23 -20.98
CA TRP A 39 5.74 0.08 -20.59
C TRP A 39 5.73 -0.11 -19.05
N PHE A 40 6.87 0.12 -18.38
CA PHE A 40 6.96 0.03 -16.92
C PHE A 40 6.16 1.14 -16.24
N ILE A 41 6.29 2.38 -16.72
CA ILE A 41 5.51 3.53 -16.23
C ILE A 41 4.00 3.27 -16.39
N PHE A 42 3.59 2.68 -17.54
CA PHE A 42 2.19 2.32 -17.78
C PHE A 42 1.67 1.29 -16.78
N ILE A 43 2.40 0.21 -16.53
CA ILE A 43 2.05 -0.81 -15.52
C ILE A 43 1.97 -0.18 -14.12
N LEU A 44 2.91 0.69 -13.79
CA LEU A 44 2.95 1.40 -12.51
C LEU A 44 1.71 2.29 -12.35
N GLY A 45 1.30 2.98 -13.41
CA GLY A 45 0.06 3.77 -13.45
C GLY A 45 -1.20 2.92 -13.26
N LEU A 46 -1.30 1.77 -13.92
CA LEU A 46 -2.39 0.81 -13.72
C LEU A 46 -2.44 0.30 -12.27
N PHE A 47 -1.29 0.01 -11.69
CA PHE A 47 -1.20 -0.41 -10.30
C PHE A 47 -1.67 0.68 -9.33
N ALA A 48 -1.24 1.92 -9.53
CA ALA A 48 -1.70 3.07 -8.76
C ALA A 48 -3.21 3.30 -8.87
N ALA A 49 -3.77 3.17 -10.08
CA ALA A 49 -5.21 3.26 -10.31
C ALA A 49 -5.98 2.14 -9.58
N SER A 50 -5.48 0.90 -9.63
CA SER A 50 -6.06 -0.24 -8.92
C SER A 50 -6.07 -0.03 -7.39
N LEU A 51 -4.95 0.43 -6.82
CA LEU A 51 -4.87 0.75 -5.38
C LEU A 51 -5.87 1.86 -5.00
N SER A 52 -5.98 2.89 -5.82
CA SER A 52 -6.92 3.99 -5.60
C SER A 52 -8.37 3.49 -5.64
N CYS A 53 -8.75 2.72 -6.65
CA CYS A 53 -10.07 2.10 -6.74
C CYS A 53 -10.40 1.24 -5.52
N CYS A 54 -9.47 0.38 -5.11
CA CYS A 54 -9.64 -0.46 -3.93
C CYS A 54 -9.87 0.37 -2.67
N THR A 55 -9.10 1.44 -2.50
CA THR A 55 -9.23 2.33 -1.33
C THR A 55 -10.59 3.02 -1.30
N PHE A 56 -11.00 3.64 -2.42
CA PHE A 56 -12.24 4.42 -2.46
C PHE A 56 -13.51 3.54 -2.48
N LEU A 57 -13.50 2.42 -3.22
CA LEU A 57 -14.70 1.61 -3.41
C LEU A 57 -14.91 0.58 -2.30
N GLN A 58 -13.86 0.09 -1.67
CA GLN A 58 -13.98 -0.95 -0.66
C GLN A 58 -13.62 -0.45 0.75
N GLN A 59 -12.44 0.11 0.94
CA GLN A 59 -11.94 0.40 2.27
C GLN A 59 -12.64 1.59 2.92
N PHE A 60 -12.87 2.66 2.17
CA PHE A 60 -13.54 3.85 2.69
C PHE A 60 -14.99 3.58 3.14
N PRO A 61 -15.84 2.87 2.37
CA PRO A 61 -17.17 2.47 2.83
C PRO A 61 -17.17 1.54 4.05
N ILE A 62 -16.18 0.66 4.18
CA ILE A 62 -16.05 -0.22 5.36
C ILE A 62 -15.77 0.64 6.60
N LEU A 63 -14.88 1.63 6.49
CA LEU A 63 -14.56 2.53 7.59
C LEU A 63 -15.78 3.36 8.01
N THR A 64 -16.52 3.93 7.06
CA THR A 64 -17.72 4.73 7.34
C THR A 64 -18.83 3.90 7.98
N ARG A 65 -19.00 2.63 7.58
CA ARG A 65 -19.95 1.71 8.22
C ARG A 65 -19.48 1.34 9.64
N ALA A 66 -18.17 1.18 9.86
CA ALA A 66 -17.64 0.83 11.16
C ALA A 66 -17.82 1.94 12.21
N GLN A 67 -17.97 3.19 11.77
CA GLN A 67 -18.25 4.34 12.64
C GLN A 67 -19.74 4.52 12.96
N LYS A 68 -20.63 3.80 12.28
CA LYS A 68 -22.07 3.85 12.55
C LYS A 68 -22.44 2.86 13.65
N TYR A 69 -23.13 3.35 14.67
CA TYR A 69 -23.63 2.53 15.76
C TYR A 69 -25.02 1.99 15.40
N PHE A 70 -25.18 0.66 15.44
CA PHE A 70 -26.45 0.01 15.16
C PHE A 70 -27.05 -0.53 16.46
N PHE A 71 -28.17 0.06 16.89
CA PHE A 71 -28.92 -0.43 18.05
C PHE A 71 -30.12 -1.23 17.57
N TYR A 72 -29.99 -2.56 17.60
CA TYR A 72 -31.10 -3.45 17.29
C TYR A 72 -32.01 -3.57 18.51
N ARG A 73 -33.31 -3.25 18.34
CA ARG A 73 -34.30 -3.30 19.41
C ARG A 73 -35.14 -4.58 19.36
N LYS A 74 -35.27 -5.23 18.18
CA LYS A 74 -36.08 -6.41 17.98
C LYS A 74 -35.20 -7.66 18.01
N LYS A 75 -35.66 -8.73 18.72
CA LYS A 75 -34.96 -10.01 18.82
C LYS A 75 -34.62 -10.61 17.47
N ILE A 76 -35.55 -10.51 16.48
CA ILE A 76 -35.37 -11.00 15.13
C ILE A 76 -34.17 -10.40 14.39
N ASN A 77 -33.75 -9.20 14.74
CA ASN A 77 -32.59 -8.55 14.13
C ASN A 77 -31.27 -9.14 14.66
N TYR A 78 -31.25 -9.65 15.88
CA TYR A 78 -30.11 -10.36 16.43
C TYR A 78 -29.99 -11.79 15.85
N GLU A 79 -31.14 -12.45 15.61
CA GLU A 79 -31.17 -13.78 15.03
C GLU A 79 -30.68 -13.84 13.59
N LYS A 80 -30.73 -12.71 12.87
CA LYS A 80 -30.21 -12.57 11.50
C LYS A 80 -28.70 -12.34 11.42
N LEU A 81 -28.01 -12.17 12.55
CA LEU A 81 -26.56 -12.02 12.56
C LEU A 81 -25.91 -13.39 12.46
N ASP A 82 -24.83 -13.50 11.69
CA ASP A 82 -24.07 -14.73 11.47
C ASP A 82 -23.59 -15.37 12.77
N LEU A 83 -23.26 -14.52 13.77
CA LEU A 83 -22.92 -14.95 15.12
C LEU A 83 -23.92 -14.35 16.07
N ASN A 84 -24.85 -15.18 16.55
CA ASN A 84 -25.79 -14.81 17.59
C ASN A 84 -25.74 -15.84 18.74
N GLY A 85 -26.13 -15.39 19.94
CA GLY A 85 -26.14 -16.24 21.11
C GLY A 85 -26.99 -15.65 22.22
N GLN A 86 -27.56 -16.50 23.06
CA GLN A 86 -28.30 -16.09 24.24
C GLN A 86 -27.52 -16.50 25.48
N ILE A 87 -27.22 -15.48 26.30
CA ILE A 87 -26.54 -15.70 27.58
C ILE A 87 -27.50 -15.30 28.70
N ARG A 88 -27.73 -16.23 29.63
CA ARG A 88 -28.48 -15.93 30.85
C ARG A 88 -27.55 -15.12 31.79
N TYR A 89 -27.84 -13.86 31.98
CA TYR A 89 -26.98 -12.96 32.76
C TYR A 89 -27.75 -12.41 33.98
N THR A 90 -27.09 -12.40 35.13
CA THR A 90 -27.73 -12.00 36.38
C THR A 90 -27.68 -10.48 36.62
N SER A 91 -26.74 -9.74 35.97
CA SER A 91 -26.62 -8.28 36.09
C SER A 91 -25.90 -7.66 34.91
N ASN A 92 -26.54 -6.66 34.30
CA ASN A 92 -25.98 -5.89 33.17
C ASN A 92 -24.71 -5.12 33.57
N GLY A 93 -24.56 -4.69 34.82
CA GLY A 93 -23.39 -3.96 35.31
C GLY A 93 -22.11 -4.78 35.25
N ASN A 94 -22.16 -6.05 35.56
CA ASN A 94 -21.00 -6.94 35.50
C ASN A 94 -20.51 -7.16 34.05
N LEU A 95 -21.40 -7.25 33.09
CA LEU A 95 -21.03 -7.41 31.67
C LEU A 95 -20.32 -6.16 31.14
N ILE A 96 -20.86 -4.97 31.44
CA ILE A 96 -20.28 -3.70 31.02
C ILE A 96 -18.88 -3.52 31.62
N THR A 97 -18.72 -3.86 32.90
CA THR A 97 -17.41 -3.78 33.57
C THR A 97 -16.40 -4.71 32.94
N GLN A 98 -16.77 -5.96 32.64
CA GLN A 98 -15.89 -6.92 31.96
C GLN A 98 -15.49 -6.45 30.56
N LEU A 99 -16.41 -5.87 29.80
CA LEU A 99 -16.11 -5.33 28.47
C LEU A 99 -15.18 -4.11 28.55
N LYS A 100 -15.34 -3.25 29.55
CA LYS A 100 -14.42 -2.10 29.79
C LYS A 100 -13.01 -2.57 30.15
N ILE A 101 -12.88 -3.58 31.00
CA ILE A 101 -11.57 -4.18 31.35
C ILE A 101 -10.87 -4.71 30.10
N LYS A 102 -11.61 -5.30 29.17
CA LYS A 102 -11.09 -5.78 27.87
C LYS A 102 -10.88 -4.68 26.84
N LYS A 103 -10.99 -3.40 27.23
CA LYS A 103 -10.79 -2.21 26.37
C LYS A 103 -11.78 -2.13 25.21
N TYR A 104 -13.04 -2.52 25.42
CA TYR A 104 -14.13 -2.24 24.48
C TYR A 104 -14.66 -0.82 24.69
N ILE A 105 -14.97 -0.14 23.60
CA ILE A 105 -15.69 1.14 23.61
C ILE A 105 -17.17 0.79 23.58
N ILE A 106 -17.94 1.33 24.56
CA ILE A 106 -19.34 0.94 24.78
C ILE A 106 -20.23 2.16 24.63
N TYR A 107 -21.25 2.03 23.80
CA TYR A 107 -22.34 2.99 23.67
C TYR A 107 -23.62 2.32 24.14
N GLN A 108 -24.37 2.99 25.01
CA GLN A 108 -25.61 2.49 25.57
C GLN A 108 -26.78 3.39 25.19
N GLN A 109 -27.86 2.79 24.73
CA GLN A 109 -29.12 3.45 24.46
C GLN A 109 -30.26 2.67 25.12
N LYS A 110 -30.82 3.19 26.22
CA LYS A 110 -31.83 2.47 27.03
C LYS A 110 -31.31 1.10 27.48
N ASN A 111 -31.96 0.02 27.09
CA ASN A 111 -31.63 -1.36 27.45
C ASN A 111 -30.75 -2.08 26.41
N VAL A 112 -30.29 -1.37 25.36
CA VAL A 112 -29.45 -1.92 24.31
C VAL A 112 -28.09 -1.25 24.39
N PHE A 113 -27.02 -2.03 24.24
CA PHE A 113 -25.68 -1.48 24.15
C PHE A 113 -24.94 -2.04 22.93
N TYR A 114 -24.06 -1.22 22.39
CA TYR A 114 -23.18 -1.53 21.28
C TYR A 114 -21.74 -1.42 21.80
N ALA A 115 -20.98 -2.49 21.68
CA ALA A 115 -19.60 -2.53 22.10
C ALA A 115 -18.70 -2.89 20.92
N TYR A 116 -17.64 -2.14 20.71
CA TYR A 116 -16.67 -2.45 19.65
C TYR A 116 -15.24 -2.27 20.13
N LYS A 117 -14.32 -2.95 19.45
CA LYS A 117 -12.88 -2.89 19.70
C LYS A 117 -12.14 -3.05 18.36
N GLY A 118 -10.95 -2.42 18.27
CA GLY A 118 -10.04 -2.67 17.15
C GLY A 118 -10.32 -1.83 15.91
N LEU A 119 -10.91 -0.63 16.03
CA LEU A 119 -11.12 0.29 14.91
C LEU A 119 -9.81 0.62 14.17
N ILE A 120 -8.68 0.69 14.91
CA ILE A 120 -7.36 0.94 14.34
C ILE A 120 -6.98 -0.10 13.29
N GLY A 121 -7.32 -1.38 13.51
CA GLY A 121 -7.06 -2.43 12.52
C GLY A 121 -7.79 -2.24 11.19
N ARG A 122 -8.88 -1.47 11.17
CA ARG A 122 -9.63 -1.15 9.94
C ARG A 122 -9.07 0.06 9.21
N ILE A 123 -8.29 0.90 9.90
CA ILE A 123 -7.61 2.07 9.31
C ILE A 123 -6.27 1.66 8.70
N ALA A 124 -5.61 0.64 9.25
CA ALA A 124 -4.29 0.20 8.80
C ALA A 124 -4.19 -0.07 7.29
N PRO A 125 -5.11 -0.80 6.63
CA PRO A 125 -5.04 -1.01 5.19
C PRO A 125 -5.10 0.29 4.39
N ILE A 126 -5.87 1.28 4.83
CA ILE A 126 -5.98 2.59 4.17
C ILE A 126 -4.64 3.32 4.24
N LEU A 127 -3.99 3.32 5.41
CA LEU A 127 -2.67 3.95 5.57
C LEU A 127 -1.61 3.28 4.70
N VAL A 128 -1.63 1.95 4.59
CA VAL A 128 -0.71 1.21 3.70
C VAL A 128 -0.92 1.61 2.25
N HIS A 129 -2.15 1.67 1.77
CA HIS A 129 -2.44 2.07 0.38
C HIS A 129 -2.02 3.51 0.08
N ILE A 130 -2.28 4.44 1.01
CA ILE A 130 -1.86 5.84 0.87
C ILE A 130 -0.34 5.94 0.83
N SER A 131 0.38 5.24 1.71
CA SER A 131 1.85 5.27 1.71
C SER A 131 2.44 4.70 0.42
N LEU A 132 1.87 3.61 -0.12
CA LEU A 132 2.26 3.07 -1.41
C LEU A 132 2.03 4.07 -2.54
N LEU A 133 0.87 4.74 -2.57
CA LEU A 133 0.59 5.77 -3.59
C LEU A 133 1.56 6.95 -3.51
N ILE A 134 1.96 7.37 -2.31
CA ILE A 134 2.97 8.43 -2.13
C ILE A 134 4.33 7.97 -2.67
N ILE A 135 4.76 6.75 -2.37
CA ILE A 135 6.02 6.19 -2.88
C ILE A 135 5.99 6.10 -4.40
N LEU A 136 4.91 5.57 -4.98
CA LEU A 136 4.74 5.47 -6.43
C LEU A 136 4.77 6.84 -7.12
N SER A 137 4.11 7.84 -6.52
CA SER A 137 4.14 9.21 -7.04
C SER A 137 5.55 9.80 -6.99
N GLY A 138 6.28 9.57 -5.91
CA GLY A 138 7.67 10.01 -5.76
C GLY A 138 8.59 9.38 -6.81
N THR A 139 8.46 8.08 -7.06
CA THR A 139 9.26 7.39 -8.09
C THR A 139 8.93 7.89 -9.51
N LEU A 140 7.65 8.17 -9.81
CA LEU A 140 7.26 8.74 -11.10
C LEU A 140 7.84 10.15 -11.32
N ILE A 141 7.78 11.01 -10.31
CA ILE A 141 8.36 12.35 -10.39
C ILE A 141 9.88 12.27 -10.56
N ALA A 142 10.54 11.38 -9.83
CA ALA A 142 11.98 11.18 -9.96
C ALA A 142 12.38 10.61 -11.34
N SER A 143 11.54 9.75 -11.93
CA SER A 143 11.77 9.20 -13.27
C SER A 143 11.66 10.25 -14.38
N ILE A 144 10.73 11.20 -14.24
CA ILE A 144 10.47 12.22 -15.28
C ILE A 144 11.40 13.42 -15.13
N GLY A 145 11.68 13.85 -13.91
CA GLY A 145 12.43 15.08 -13.61
C GLY A 145 13.76 14.87 -12.89
N GLY A 146 14.07 13.64 -12.50
CA GLY A 146 15.32 13.31 -11.82
C GLY A 146 16.47 13.09 -12.81
N PHE A 147 17.66 13.49 -12.41
CA PHE A 147 18.89 13.12 -13.10
C PHE A 147 19.80 12.34 -12.14
N THR A 148 20.48 11.35 -12.66
CA THR A 148 21.52 10.61 -11.93
C THR A 148 22.86 10.90 -12.60
N SER A 149 23.82 11.43 -11.85
CA SER A 149 25.21 11.61 -12.31
C SER A 149 26.11 10.72 -11.47
N GLN A 150 26.95 9.94 -12.16
CA GLN A 150 27.98 9.13 -11.51
C GLN A 150 29.33 9.59 -12.03
N GLU A 151 30.16 10.07 -11.13
CA GLU A 151 31.50 10.53 -11.43
C GLU A 151 32.51 9.82 -10.51
N LEU A 152 33.54 9.24 -11.11
CA LEU A 152 34.66 8.63 -10.38
C LEU A 152 35.59 9.72 -9.89
N ILE A 153 35.52 10.03 -8.59
CA ILE A 153 36.36 11.06 -7.97
C ILE A 153 37.61 10.38 -7.41
N PRO A 154 38.82 10.77 -7.84
CA PRO A 154 40.05 10.34 -7.19
C PRO A 154 40.08 10.82 -5.74
N LYS A 155 40.62 10.01 -4.84
CA LYS A 155 40.60 10.24 -3.38
C LYS A 155 41.18 11.57 -2.90
N THR A 156 41.82 12.32 -3.79
CA THR A 156 42.52 13.58 -3.50
C THR A 156 41.87 14.84 -4.06
N GLU A 157 40.74 14.74 -4.80
CA GLU A 157 40.08 15.89 -5.42
C GLU A 157 38.71 16.17 -4.78
N ASN A 158 38.39 17.47 -4.69
CA ASN A 158 37.08 17.91 -4.20
C ASN A 158 36.08 17.98 -5.36
N PHE A 159 34.95 17.32 -5.19
CA PHE A 159 33.84 17.31 -6.14
C PHE A 159 33.14 18.69 -6.14
N ARG A 160 33.02 19.32 -7.29
CA ARG A 160 32.16 20.49 -7.52
C ARG A 160 31.06 20.11 -8.53
N THR A 161 29.79 20.13 -8.11
CA THR A 161 28.67 20.10 -9.03
C THR A 161 28.65 21.38 -9.85
N GLN A 162 29.25 21.37 -11.03
CA GLN A 162 29.12 22.47 -11.98
C GLN A 162 27.92 22.23 -12.88
N ASN A 163 27.00 23.24 -12.84
CA ASN A 163 25.93 23.50 -13.82
C ASN A 163 25.56 22.38 -14.80
N ILE A 164 24.60 21.56 -14.36
CA ILE A 164 23.96 20.56 -15.23
C ILE A 164 22.74 21.15 -15.98
N LEU A 165 22.58 22.48 -15.90
CA LEU A 165 21.53 23.20 -16.63
C LEU A 165 22.16 23.98 -17.77
N ASN A 166 22.40 23.34 -18.91
CA ASN A 166 22.47 23.93 -20.23
C ASN A 166 21.64 23.12 -21.19
#